data_5fadbdaea28c5f2d2bfb1b8642b9cfd3
#
_entry.id   5fadbdaea28c5f2d2bfb1b8642b9cfd3
#
_cell.length_a   1.000
_cell.length_b   1.000
_cell.length_c   1.000
_cell.angle_alpha   90.00
_cell.angle_beta   90.00
_cell.angle_gamma   90.00
#
_symmetry.space_group_name_H-M   'P 1'
#
loop_
_entity.id
_entity.type
_entity.pdbx_description
1 polymer ?
#
loop_
_entity_poly.entity_id
_entity_poly.type
_entity_poly.pdbx_seq_one_letter_code
_entity_poly.pdbx_strand_id
1 'polypeptide(L)'
;MDIEFKISKKLVNYGKAINFLEKRVNKVKKGGRELVWLLEHPTTYTAGVRFKKEEILDKSINIIRSNRGGKITLHNPGQKIVYFVLDLNRRKRNIRNLINQIENTIIEFLKIYQIKSSSDRQNIGIWVDKKKIAAIGIRVSR
;
A
#
# COMPACT_ATOMS: atom_id res chain seq x y z
N MET A 1 -1.00 -19.05 -11.30
CA MET A 1 -1.16 -18.38 -9.98
C MET A 1 -2.59 -17.95 -9.86
N ASP A 2 -3.26 -18.28 -8.76
CA ASP A 2 -4.65 -17.88 -8.55
C ASP A 2 -4.72 -16.63 -7.67
N ILE A 3 -4.95 -15.48 -8.29
CA ILE A 3 -5.05 -14.17 -7.65
C ILE A 3 -6.50 -13.69 -7.75
N GLU A 4 -7.10 -13.36 -6.62
CA GLU A 4 -8.38 -12.70 -6.58
C GLU A 4 -8.19 -11.19 -6.77
N PHE A 5 -8.89 -10.60 -7.72
CA PHE A 5 -9.00 -9.16 -7.89
C PHE A 5 -10.31 -8.67 -7.29
N LYS A 6 -10.22 -7.77 -6.32
CA LYS A 6 -11.38 -7.19 -5.62
C LYS A 6 -11.39 -5.68 -5.79
N ILE A 7 -12.56 -5.11 -6.08
CA ILE A 7 -12.77 -3.66 -6.18
C ILE A 7 -13.91 -3.26 -5.25
N SER A 8 -13.68 -2.30 -4.37
CA SER A 8 -14.73 -1.69 -3.54
C SER A 8 -15.10 -0.32 -4.08
N LYS A 9 -16.34 -0.15 -4.50
CA LYS A 9 -16.86 1.14 -5.03
C LYS A 9 -17.15 2.16 -3.94
N LYS A 10 -17.47 1.71 -2.72
CA LYS A 10 -17.73 2.56 -1.55
C LYS A 10 -16.49 2.68 -0.69
N LEU A 11 -16.37 3.75 0.07
CA LEU A 11 -15.32 3.92 1.05
C LEU A 11 -15.31 2.78 2.05
N VAL A 12 -14.14 2.22 2.32
CA VAL A 12 -13.94 1.12 3.26
C VAL A 12 -13.27 1.66 4.51
N ASN A 13 -13.86 1.43 5.69
CA ASN A 13 -13.23 1.80 6.95
C ASN A 13 -11.87 1.09 7.08
N TYR A 14 -10.84 1.83 7.51
CA TYR A 14 -9.46 1.34 7.59
C TYR A 14 -9.33 0.09 8.48
N GLY A 15 -9.91 0.10 9.69
CA GLY A 15 -9.87 -1.04 10.61
C GLY A 15 -10.53 -2.30 10.04
N LYS A 16 -11.68 -2.13 9.36
CA LYS A 16 -12.35 -3.25 8.67
C LYS A 16 -11.48 -3.82 7.55
N ALA A 17 -10.80 -2.94 6.78
CA ALA A 17 -9.88 -3.37 5.73
C ALA A 17 -8.71 -4.16 6.30
N ILE A 18 -8.06 -3.68 7.36
CA ILE A 18 -6.92 -4.36 7.97
C ILE A 18 -7.33 -5.73 8.53
N ASN A 19 -8.47 -5.84 9.22
CA ASN A 19 -8.97 -7.13 9.72
C ASN A 19 -9.23 -8.13 8.57
N PHE A 20 -9.78 -7.66 7.46
CA PHE A 20 -9.98 -8.50 6.29
C PHE A 20 -8.65 -8.97 5.68
N LEU A 21 -7.67 -8.07 5.57
CA LEU A 21 -6.33 -8.38 5.03
C LEU A 21 -5.58 -9.37 5.92
N GLU A 22 -5.66 -9.26 7.24
CA GLU A 22 -5.03 -10.21 8.16
C GLU A 22 -5.63 -11.63 8.03
N LYS A 23 -6.96 -11.72 7.92
CA LYS A 23 -7.62 -13.00 7.63
C LYS A 23 -7.17 -13.56 6.26
N ARG A 24 -6.99 -12.69 5.25
CA ARG A 24 -6.50 -13.13 3.94
C ARG A 24 -5.05 -13.61 4.00
N VAL A 25 -4.17 -12.92 4.74
CA VAL A 25 -2.78 -13.37 4.95
C VAL A 25 -2.76 -14.79 5.52
N ASN A 26 -3.58 -15.07 6.55
CA ASN A 26 -3.65 -16.39 7.14
C ASN A 26 -4.17 -17.47 6.16
N LYS A 27 -5.10 -17.11 5.26
CA LYS A 27 -5.55 -18.01 4.20
C LYS A 27 -4.45 -18.29 3.17
N VAL A 28 -3.74 -17.25 2.72
CA VAL A 28 -2.64 -17.38 1.74
C VAL A 28 -1.51 -18.24 2.31
N LYS A 29 -1.16 -18.09 3.60
CA LYS A 29 -0.17 -18.95 4.28
C LYS A 29 -0.55 -20.45 4.23
N LYS A 30 -1.84 -20.76 4.20
CA LYS A 30 -2.37 -22.12 4.09
C LYS A 30 -2.62 -22.55 2.64
N GLY A 31 -2.03 -21.88 1.65
CA GLY A 31 -2.16 -22.19 0.23
C GLY A 31 -3.38 -21.59 -0.47
N GLY A 32 -4.15 -20.74 0.21
CA GLY A 32 -5.30 -20.07 -0.38
C GLY A 32 -4.95 -19.02 -1.44
N ARG A 33 -5.99 -18.46 -2.06
CA ARG A 33 -5.86 -17.45 -3.13
C ARG A 33 -5.23 -16.17 -2.63
N GLU A 34 -4.29 -15.66 -3.40
CA GLU A 34 -3.72 -14.32 -3.22
C GLU A 34 -4.77 -13.23 -3.50
N LEU A 35 -4.47 -11.99 -3.13
CA LEU A 35 -5.41 -10.88 -3.28
C LEU A 35 -4.72 -9.64 -3.80
N VAL A 36 -5.36 -8.99 -4.76
CA VAL A 36 -5.16 -7.58 -5.11
C VAL A 36 -6.49 -6.87 -4.87
N TRP A 37 -6.53 -5.91 -3.96
CA TRP A 37 -7.75 -5.21 -3.56
C TRP A 37 -7.64 -3.71 -3.76
N LEU A 38 -8.42 -3.16 -4.69
CA LEU A 38 -8.53 -1.73 -4.97
C LEU A 38 -9.71 -1.14 -4.19
N LEU A 39 -9.45 -0.07 -3.45
CA LEU A 39 -10.44 0.62 -2.64
C LEU A 39 -10.05 2.07 -2.37
N GLU A 40 -10.91 2.79 -1.65
CA GLU A 40 -10.64 4.08 -1.02
C GLU A 40 -11.02 4.03 0.46
N HIS A 41 -10.35 4.83 1.29
CA HIS A 41 -10.69 5.01 2.70
C HIS A 41 -11.36 6.37 2.95
N PRO A 42 -12.20 6.49 3.99
CA PRO A 42 -12.48 7.78 4.60
C PRO A 42 -11.18 8.45 5.05
N THR A 43 -11.21 9.75 5.30
CA THR A 43 -10.07 10.48 5.85
C THR A 43 -9.51 9.77 7.09
N THR A 44 -8.30 9.27 6.98
CA THR A 44 -7.67 8.43 8.02
C THR A 44 -6.17 8.68 8.06
N TYR A 45 -5.65 9.08 9.21
CA TYR A 45 -4.22 9.17 9.46
C TYR A 45 -3.70 7.86 10.02
N THR A 46 -2.64 7.32 9.43
CA THR A 46 -2.01 6.08 9.87
C THR A 46 -0.53 6.29 10.12
N ALA A 47 0.02 5.70 11.18
CA ALA A 47 1.44 5.72 11.47
C ALA A 47 2.05 4.33 11.26
N GLY A 48 3.04 4.23 10.39
CA GLY A 48 3.84 3.02 10.19
C GLY A 48 4.91 2.86 11.28
N VAL A 49 5.67 1.76 11.23
CA VAL A 49 6.64 1.38 12.27
C VAL A 49 7.82 2.34 12.44
N ARG A 50 8.08 3.21 11.45
CA ARG A 50 9.18 4.18 11.49
C ARG A 50 8.75 5.60 11.84
N PHE A 51 7.50 5.81 12.27
CA PHE A 51 7.07 7.14 12.67
C PHE A 51 7.69 7.56 14.02
N LYS A 52 7.91 8.87 14.18
CA LYS A 52 8.34 9.47 15.44
C LYS A 52 7.23 10.37 15.97
N LYS A 53 7.04 10.43 17.29
CA LYS A 53 6.00 11.26 17.92
C LYS A 53 6.18 12.75 17.63
N GLU A 54 7.42 13.17 17.46
CA GLU A 54 7.80 14.56 17.16
C GLU A 54 7.36 15.01 15.76
N GLU A 55 7.02 14.07 14.88
CA GLU A 55 6.50 14.34 13.54
C GLU A 55 5.01 14.69 13.54
N ILE A 56 4.33 14.57 14.70
CA ILE A 56 2.93 14.93 14.87
C ILE A 56 2.84 16.41 15.23
N LEU A 57 2.51 17.24 14.25
CA LEU A 57 2.39 18.70 14.45
C LEU A 57 1.09 19.06 15.20
N ASP A 58 0.01 18.39 14.92
CA ASP A 58 -1.29 18.58 15.56
C ASP A 58 -1.68 17.36 16.38
N LYS A 59 -1.64 17.51 17.71
CA LYS A 59 -1.95 16.43 18.67
C LYS A 59 -3.44 16.09 18.77
N SER A 60 -4.32 16.90 18.19
CA SER A 60 -5.77 16.64 18.16
C SER A 60 -6.15 15.57 17.13
N ILE A 61 -5.27 15.28 16.16
CA ILE A 61 -5.51 14.33 15.10
C ILE A 61 -5.40 12.89 15.63
N ASN A 62 -6.47 12.12 15.44
CA ASN A 62 -6.43 10.69 15.76
C ASN A 62 -5.61 9.92 14.71
N ILE A 63 -4.50 9.32 15.14
CA ILE A 63 -3.59 8.57 14.28
C ILE A 63 -3.65 7.08 14.64
N ILE A 64 -4.03 6.26 13.67
CA ILE A 64 -4.10 4.80 13.82
C ILE A 64 -2.72 4.19 13.61
N ARG A 65 -2.21 3.45 14.58
CA ARG A 65 -0.95 2.71 14.44
C ARG A 65 -1.13 1.50 13.54
N SER A 66 -0.15 1.27 12.68
CA SER A 66 -0.13 0.19 11.71
C SER A 66 1.24 -0.51 11.68
N ASN A 67 1.25 -1.80 11.37
CA ASN A 67 2.48 -2.59 11.25
C ASN A 67 3.14 -2.50 9.86
N ARG A 68 2.69 -1.59 8.99
CA ARG A 68 3.35 -1.35 7.69
C ARG A 68 4.66 -0.60 7.85
N GLY A 69 5.53 -0.72 6.88
CA GLY A 69 6.72 0.14 6.77
C GLY A 69 6.34 1.62 6.58
N GLY A 70 7.32 2.51 6.78
CA GLY A 70 7.16 3.95 6.58
C GLY A 70 6.69 4.70 7.83
N LYS A 71 6.39 5.99 7.61
CA LYS A 71 6.02 6.98 8.62
C LYS A 71 4.51 7.23 8.63
N ILE A 72 4.10 8.49 8.88
CA ILE A 72 2.70 8.90 8.85
C ILE A 72 2.21 8.97 7.39
N THR A 73 1.00 8.54 7.16
CA THR A 73 0.32 8.64 5.87
C THR A 73 -1.11 9.05 6.10
N LEU A 74 -1.59 9.98 5.28
CA LEU A 74 -2.99 10.36 5.20
C LEU A 74 -3.64 9.57 4.05
N HIS A 75 -4.78 8.99 4.34
CA HIS A 75 -5.69 8.43 3.35
C HIS A 75 -6.93 9.31 3.27
N ASN A 76 -7.37 9.63 2.05
CA ASN A 76 -8.54 10.46 1.79
C ASN A 76 -9.45 9.85 0.71
N PRO A 77 -10.75 10.20 0.68
CA PRO A 77 -11.58 9.98 -0.48
C PRO A 77 -10.91 10.55 -1.75
N GLY A 78 -11.01 9.81 -2.86
CA GLY A 78 -10.31 10.12 -4.12
C GLY A 78 -8.90 9.53 -4.22
N GLN A 79 -8.26 9.13 -3.12
CA GLN A 79 -6.99 8.42 -3.14
C GLN A 79 -7.23 6.92 -3.36
N LYS A 80 -6.74 6.39 -4.47
CA LYS A 80 -6.78 4.95 -4.74
C LYS A 80 -5.76 4.20 -3.90
N ILE A 81 -6.22 3.21 -3.17
CA ILE A 81 -5.39 2.31 -2.37
C ILE A 81 -5.44 0.92 -3.01
N VAL A 82 -4.28 0.33 -3.21
CA VAL A 82 -4.17 -1.05 -3.70
C VAL A 82 -3.48 -1.89 -2.62
N TYR A 83 -4.21 -2.80 -2.03
CA TYR A 83 -3.66 -3.77 -1.10
C TYR A 83 -3.29 -5.06 -1.83
N PHE A 84 -2.09 -5.53 -1.56
CA PHE A 84 -1.56 -6.81 -2.06
C PHE A 84 -1.42 -7.79 -0.90
N VAL A 85 -1.96 -8.98 -1.02
CA VAL A 85 -1.65 -10.11 -0.15
C VAL A 85 -1.11 -11.22 -1.03
N LEU A 86 0.22 -11.33 -1.05
CA LEU A 86 0.96 -12.17 -1.98
C LEU A 86 1.90 -13.10 -1.22
N ASP A 87 2.03 -14.33 -1.72
CA ASP A 87 3.01 -15.29 -1.21
C ASP A 87 4.38 -15.07 -1.90
N LEU A 88 5.35 -14.58 -1.15
CA LEU A 88 6.69 -14.34 -1.66
C LEU A 88 7.44 -15.63 -2.02
N ASN A 89 7.06 -16.79 -1.47
CA ASN A 89 7.69 -18.07 -1.85
C ASN A 89 7.43 -18.38 -3.33
N ARG A 90 6.25 -18.02 -3.83
CA ARG A 90 5.88 -18.14 -5.25
C ARG A 90 6.65 -17.16 -6.16
N ARG A 91 7.43 -16.22 -5.58
CA ARG A 91 8.16 -15.13 -6.27
C ARG A 91 9.63 -15.08 -5.91
N LYS A 92 10.25 -16.26 -5.70
CA LYS A 92 11.69 -16.39 -5.35
C LYS A 92 12.10 -15.53 -4.14
N ARG A 93 11.15 -15.17 -3.25
CA ARG A 93 11.34 -14.31 -2.05
C ARG A 93 12.00 -12.96 -2.35
N ASN A 94 11.90 -12.45 -3.57
CA ASN A 94 12.56 -11.22 -3.98
C ASN A 94 11.62 -10.00 -3.84
N ILE A 95 11.66 -9.37 -2.66
CA ILE A 95 10.84 -8.19 -2.35
C ILE A 95 11.22 -7.00 -3.23
N ARG A 96 12.53 -6.82 -3.52
CA ARG A 96 12.98 -5.71 -4.37
C ARG A 96 12.41 -5.82 -5.77
N ASN A 97 12.42 -7.01 -6.35
CA ASN A 97 11.82 -7.24 -7.66
C ASN A 97 10.30 -6.98 -7.64
N LEU A 98 9.60 -7.38 -6.58
CA LEU A 98 8.17 -7.09 -6.43
C LEU A 98 7.90 -5.58 -6.39
N ILE A 99 8.70 -4.81 -5.62
CA ILE A 99 8.59 -3.35 -5.58
C ILE A 99 8.81 -2.76 -6.97
N ASN A 100 9.88 -3.15 -7.67
CA ASN A 100 10.18 -2.66 -9.01
C ASN A 100 9.03 -2.96 -10.00
N GLN A 101 8.41 -4.14 -9.91
CA GLN A 101 7.26 -4.49 -10.75
C GLN A 101 6.05 -3.59 -10.46
N ILE A 102 5.76 -3.31 -9.19
CA ILE A 102 4.68 -2.39 -8.80
C ILE A 102 4.99 -0.97 -9.30
N GLU A 103 6.21 -0.48 -9.11
CA GLU A 103 6.63 0.85 -9.56
C GLU A 103 6.52 0.99 -11.08
N ASN A 104 7.04 0.03 -11.83
CA ASN A 104 6.95 0.03 -13.29
C ASN A 104 5.49 -0.01 -13.77
N THR A 105 4.63 -0.81 -13.13
CA THR A 105 3.21 -0.86 -13.47
C THR A 105 2.54 0.50 -13.31
N ILE A 106 2.84 1.22 -12.22
CA ILE A 106 2.28 2.56 -11.97
C ILE A 106 2.83 3.56 -12.99
N ILE A 107 4.13 3.51 -13.30
CA ILE A 107 4.75 4.40 -14.31
C ILE A 107 4.11 4.17 -15.68
N GLU A 108 3.94 2.92 -16.12
CA GLU A 108 3.29 2.61 -17.38
C GLU A 108 1.82 3.05 -17.41
N PHE A 109 1.10 2.88 -16.30
CA PHE A 109 -0.26 3.39 -16.16
C PHE A 109 -0.33 4.92 -16.29
N LEU A 110 0.58 5.65 -15.65
CA LEU A 110 0.63 7.12 -15.73
C LEU A 110 1.00 7.63 -17.14
N LYS A 111 1.79 6.90 -17.89
CA LYS A 111 2.08 7.21 -19.30
C LYS A 111 0.82 7.28 -20.18
N ILE A 112 -0.19 6.45 -19.88
CA ILE A 112 -1.48 6.47 -20.60
C ILE A 112 -2.13 7.86 -20.51
N TYR A 113 -1.92 8.54 -19.37
CA TYR A 113 -2.41 9.90 -19.12
C TYR A 113 -1.38 10.98 -19.45
N GLN A 114 -0.31 10.63 -20.19
CA GLN A 114 0.78 11.53 -20.55
C GLN A 114 1.50 12.16 -19.34
N ILE A 115 1.45 11.51 -18.19
CA ILE A 115 2.11 11.95 -16.95
C ILE A 115 3.50 11.31 -16.91
N LYS A 116 4.55 12.14 -17.02
CA LYS A 116 5.94 11.70 -16.86
C LYS A 116 6.25 11.49 -15.39
N SER A 117 6.58 10.26 -15.02
CA SER A 117 6.87 9.88 -13.64
C SER A 117 8.12 9.00 -13.53
N SER A 118 8.68 8.91 -12.35
CA SER A 118 9.88 8.09 -12.08
C SER A 118 9.80 7.44 -10.70
N SER A 119 10.54 6.35 -10.48
CA SER A 119 10.80 5.77 -9.17
C SER A 119 12.11 6.31 -8.59
N ASP A 120 12.24 6.27 -7.25
CA ASP A 120 13.45 6.64 -6.53
C ASP A 120 13.83 5.51 -5.58
N ARG A 121 15.06 5.00 -5.71
CA ARG A 121 15.57 3.89 -4.89
C ARG A 121 15.76 4.24 -3.41
N GLN A 122 16.04 5.51 -3.11
CA GLN A 122 16.24 5.99 -1.73
C GLN A 122 14.90 6.34 -1.06
N ASN A 123 13.94 6.85 -1.86
CA ASN A 123 12.62 7.28 -1.40
C ASN A 123 11.54 6.52 -2.14
N ILE A 124 11.39 5.22 -1.84
CA ILE A 124 10.46 4.29 -2.50
C ILE A 124 9.09 4.94 -2.73
N GLY A 125 8.61 4.86 -3.98
CA GLY A 125 7.36 5.43 -4.45
C GLY A 125 7.50 6.05 -5.83
N ILE A 126 6.43 6.61 -6.36
CA ILE A 126 6.40 7.22 -7.68
C ILE A 126 6.36 8.74 -7.54
N TRP A 127 7.17 9.42 -8.35
CA TRP A 127 7.40 10.84 -8.28
C TRP A 127 7.09 11.52 -9.61
N VAL A 128 6.46 12.69 -9.52
CA VAL A 128 6.19 13.63 -10.62
C VAL A 128 6.65 15.00 -10.16
N ASP A 129 7.53 15.67 -10.92
CA ASP A 129 8.04 17.00 -10.60
C ASP A 129 8.48 17.16 -9.13
N LYS A 130 9.27 16.21 -8.62
CA LYS A 130 9.77 16.14 -7.24
C LYS A 130 8.68 15.95 -6.17
N LYS A 131 7.43 15.72 -6.55
CA LYS A 131 6.33 15.42 -5.64
C LYS A 131 5.99 13.94 -5.70
N LYS A 132 5.84 13.29 -4.54
CA LYS A 132 5.45 11.89 -4.46
C LYS A 132 3.96 11.75 -4.72
N ILE A 133 3.59 11.04 -5.80
CA ILE A 133 2.19 10.80 -6.16
C ILE A 133 1.70 9.39 -5.79
N ALA A 134 2.62 8.43 -5.63
CA ALA A 134 2.27 7.13 -5.08
C ALA A 134 3.30 6.70 -4.02
N ALA A 135 2.81 6.27 -2.87
CA ALA A 135 3.60 5.73 -1.78
C ALA A 135 3.44 4.21 -1.71
N ILE A 136 4.53 3.50 -1.41
CA ILE A 136 4.53 2.05 -1.27
C ILE A 136 4.97 1.69 0.15
N GLY A 137 4.10 0.99 0.88
CA GLY A 137 4.39 0.46 2.21
C GLY A 137 4.27 -1.06 2.24
N ILE A 138 5.30 -1.75 2.66
CA ILE A 138 5.33 -3.22 2.70
C ILE A 138 5.43 -3.72 4.14
N ARG A 139 4.69 -4.79 4.42
CA ARG A 139 4.84 -5.63 5.61
C ARG A 139 5.10 -7.06 5.16
N VAL A 140 6.18 -7.66 5.67
CA VAL A 140 6.44 -9.08 5.48
C VAL A 140 5.95 -9.83 6.71
N SER A 141 5.10 -10.82 6.50
CA SER A 141 4.62 -11.73 7.54
C SER A 141 5.29 -13.08 7.39
N ARG A 142 5.95 -13.53 8.45
CA ARG A 142 6.52 -14.89 8.56
C ARG A 142 5.45 -15.91 8.91
#